data_8288e9be450047bed92ad96a0717d68f
#
_entry.id   8288e9be450047bed92ad96a0717d68f
#
_cell.length_a   1.000
_cell.length_b   1.000
_cell.length_c   1.000
_cell.angle_alpha   90.00
_cell.angle_beta   90.00
_cell.angle_gamma   90.00
#
_symmetry.space_group_name_H-M   'P 1'
#
loop_
_entity.id
_entity.type
_entity.pdbx_description
1 polymer ?
#
loop_
_entity_poly.entity_id
_entity_poly.type
_entity_poly.pdbx_seq_one_letter_code
_entity_poly.pdbx_strand_id
1 'polypeptide(L)'
;MNTLAEWVDLVCRELDIADAVSPAAMQSRVLDLSRDVAHNVARPAAPLTAYLLGLAAGRSTDPEATADRLAQQLCLLAQRWPDDQRESS
;
A
#
# COMPACT_ATOMS: atom_id res chain seq x y z
N MET A 1 -16.50 4.12 -17.80
CA MET A 1 -15.08 4.46 -17.91
C MET A 1 -14.45 4.52 -16.52
N ASN A 2 -13.37 3.79 -16.28
CA ASN A 2 -12.73 3.75 -14.97
C ASN A 2 -11.37 4.46 -15.07
N THR A 3 -11.37 5.74 -14.80
CA THR A 3 -10.19 6.58 -14.91
C THR A 3 -9.03 6.09 -14.01
N LEU A 4 -9.35 5.58 -12.82
CA LEU A 4 -8.33 5.07 -11.92
C LEU A 4 -7.64 3.84 -12.49
N ALA A 5 -8.42 2.88 -13.01
CA ALA A 5 -7.83 1.68 -13.61
C ALA A 5 -7.00 2.02 -14.84
N GLU A 6 -7.49 2.95 -15.67
CA GLU A 6 -6.74 3.40 -16.83
C GLU A 6 -5.41 4.04 -16.46
N TRP A 7 -5.43 4.86 -15.43
CA TRP A 7 -4.21 5.50 -14.92
C TRP A 7 -3.21 4.47 -14.40
N VAL A 8 -3.69 3.51 -13.58
CA VAL A 8 -2.83 2.46 -13.03
C VAL A 8 -2.19 1.65 -14.16
N ASP A 9 -2.98 1.28 -15.19
CA ASP A 9 -2.43 0.53 -16.33
C ASP A 9 -1.36 1.33 -17.05
N LEU A 10 -1.59 2.63 -17.24
CA LEU A 10 -0.62 3.50 -17.90
C LEU A 10 0.68 3.58 -17.09
N VAL A 11 0.58 3.76 -15.79
CA VAL A 11 1.75 3.83 -14.91
C VAL A 11 2.52 2.50 -14.94
N CYS A 12 1.83 1.38 -14.89
CA CYS A 12 2.48 0.06 -14.93
C CYS A 12 3.25 -0.13 -16.23
N ARG A 13 2.71 0.34 -17.35
CA ARG A 13 3.42 0.26 -18.64
C ARG A 13 4.62 1.20 -18.67
N GLU A 14 4.44 2.41 -18.14
CA GLU A 14 5.52 3.40 -18.10
C GLU A 14 6.69 2.91 -17.26
N LEU A 15 6.41 2.19 -16.17
CA LEU A 15 7.42 1.66 -15.27
C LEU A 15 7.89 0.25 -15.64
N ASP A 16 7.31 -0.32 -16.71
CA ASP A 16 7.66 -1.66 -17.21
C ASP A 16 7.45 -2.75 -16.15
N ILE A 17 6.34 -2.68 -15.43
CA ILE A 17 5.98 -3.65 -14.40
C ILE A 17 4.59 -4.26 -14.64
N ALA A 18 4.04 -4.12 -15.84
CA ALA A 18 2.68 -4.58 -16.12
C ALA A 18 2.50 -6.09 -15.92
N ASP A 19 3.56 -6.86 -16.12
CA ASP A 19 3.52 -8.32 -15.95
C ASP A 19 3.89 -8.76 -14.54
N ALA A 20 4.30 -7.84 -13.67
CA ALA A 20 4.75 -8.14 -12.31
C ALA A 20 3.66 -7.92 -11.26
N VAL A 21 2.50 -7.40 -11.65
CA VAL A 21 1.47 -7.00 -10.70
C VAL A 21 0.09 -7.31 -11.25
N SER A 22 -0.83 -7.71 -10.36
CA SER A 22 -2.26 -7.81 -10.67
C SER A 22 -2.92 -6.49 -10.28
N PRO A 23 -3.24 -5.61 -11.25
CA PRO A 23 -3.64 -4.24 -10.92
C PRO A 23 -4.86 -4.16 -10.00
N ALA A 24 -5.87 -4.99 -10.20
CA ALA A 24 -7.09 -4.93 -9.39
C ALA A 24 -6.84 -5.33 -7.93
N ALA A 25 -6.08 -6.39 -7.70
CA ALA A 25 -5.77 -6.85 -6.34
C ALA A 25 -4.86 -5.86 -5.62
N MET A 26 -3.84 -5.36 -6.30
CA MET A 26 -2.93 -4.36 -5.77
C MET A 26 -3.68 -3.08 -5.40
N GLN A 27 -4.54 -2.61 -6.30
CA GLN A 27 -5.30 -1.38 -6.11
C GLN A 27 -6.17 -1.47 -4.85
N SER A 28 -6.92 -2.56 -4.69
CA SER A 28 -7.76 -2.77 -3.52
C SER A 28 -6.93 -2.78 -2.24
N ARG A 29 -5.82 -3.51 -2.25
CA ARG A 29 -4.96 -3.65 -1.08
C ARG A 29 -4.33 -2.32 -0.67
N VAL A 30 -3.81 -1.58 -1.63
CA VAL A 30 -3.14 -0.30 -1.36
C VAL A 30 -4.13 0.76 -0.92
N LEU A 31 -5.33 0.79 -1.51
CA LEU A 31 -6.34 1.77 -1.11
C LEU A 31 -6.87 1.49 0.30
N ASP A 32 -7.05 0.22 0.67
CA ASP A 32 -7.46 -0.14 2.03
C ASP A 32 -6.41 0.29 3.05
N LEU A 33 -5.13 0.00 2.76
CA LEU A 33 -4.03 0.41 3.62
C LEU A 33 -3.96 1.94 3.74
N SER A 34 -4.07 2.63 2.62
CA SER A 34 -4.01 4.09 2.61
C SER A 34 -5.11 4.72 3.46
N ARG A 35 -6.31 4.15 3.41
CA ARG A 35 -7.42 4.62 4.23
C ARG A 35 -7.13 4.42 5.71
N ASP A 36 -6.65 3.25 6.10
CA ASP A 36 -6.32 2.97 7.50
C ASP A 36 -5.24 3.90 8.01
N VAL A 37 -4.20 4.12 7.23
CA VAL A 37 -3.09 5.01 7.63
C VAL A 37 -3.57 6.46 7.72
N ALA A 38 -4.35 6.92 6.74
CA ALA A 38 -4.84 8.29 6.75
C ALA A 38 -5.74 8.58 7.94
N HIS A 39 -6.56 7.59 8.34
CA HIS A 39 -7.49 7.75 9.47
C HIS A 39 -6.80 7.63 10.81
N ASN A 40 -5.87 6.71 10.96
CA ASN A 40 -5.31 6.38 12.27
C ASN A 40 -3.98 7.06 12.56
N VAL A 41 -3.26 7.49 11.52
CA VAL A 41 -1.96 8.12 11.67
C VAL A 41 -2.02 9.57 11.21
N ALA A 42 -2.03 9.81 9.91
CA ALA A 42 -2.13 11.14 9.31
C ALA A 42 -2.33 10.99 7.82
N ARG A 43 -3.04 11.93 7.19
CA ARG A 43 -3.25 11.88 5.74
C ARG A 43 -1.96 11.80 4.93
N PRO A 44 -0.95 12.65 5.20
CA PRO A 44 0.28 12.57 4.41
C PRO A 44 1.08 11.29 4.63
N ALA A 45 0.79 10.54 5.68
CA ALA A 45 1.45 9.26 5.90
C ALA A 45 1.01 8.19 4.92
N ALA A 46 -0.17 8.33 4.29
CA ALA A 46 -0.68 7.31 3.37
C ALA A 46 0.22 7.11 2.15
N PRO A 47 0.58 8.16 1.38
CA PRO A 47 1.48 7.94 0.24
C PRO A 47 2.88 7.51 0.66
N LEU A 48 3.36 7.97 1.81
CA LEU A 48 4.68 7.57 2.30
C LEU A 48 4.70 6.09 2.65
N THR A 49 3.65 5.60 3.32
CA THR A 49 3.53 4.20 3.67
C THR A 49 3.44 3.33 2.42
N ALA A 50 2.66 3.75 1.42
CA ALA A 50 2.53 3.01 0.17
C ALA A 50 3.87 2.90 -0.56
N TYR A 51 4.64 3.98 -0.59
CA TYR A 51 5.97 3.98 -1.20
C TYR A 51 6.89 2.98 -0.48
N LEU A 52 6.91 3.03 0.85
CA LEU A 52 7.76 2.15 1.64
C LEU A 52 7.36 0.69 1.48
N LEU A 53 6.05 0.42 1.43
CA LEU A 53 5.55 -0.93 1.15
C LEU A 53 6.06 -1.43 -0.20
N GLY A 54 5.96 -0.61 -1.23
CA GLY A 54 6.41 -0.97 -2.57
C GLY A 54 7.90 -1.23 -2.61
N LEU A 55 8.68 -0.42 -1.91
CA LEU A 55 10.12 -0.60 -1.84
C LEU A 55 10.49 -1.93 -1.16
N ALA A 56 9.84 -2.22 -0.03
CA ALA A 56 10.11 -3.46 0.70
C ALA A 56 9.69 -4.69 -0.10
N ALA A 57 8.52 -4.65 -0.73
CA ALA A 57 8.02 -5.76 -1.53
C ALA A 57 8.89 -5.97 -2.77
N GLY A 58 9.34 -4.88 -3.40
CA GLY A 58 10.16 -4.94 -4.60
C GLY A 58 11.52 -5.59 -4.38
N ARG A 59 11.97 -5.64 -3.14
CA ARG A 59 13.24 -6.27 -2.79
C ARG A 59 13.12 -7.77 -2.52
N SER A 60 11.92 -8.31 -2.56
CA SER A 60 11.68 -9.74 -2.31
C SER A 60 11.70 -10.53 -3.61
N THR A 61 11.76 -11.86 -3.48
CA THR A 61 11.72 -12.75 -4.64
C THR A 61 10.31 -12.92 -5.20
N ASP A 62 9.30 -12.61 -4.40
CA ASP A 62 7.89 -12.62 -4.83
C ASP A 62 7.23 -11.32 -4.37
N PRO A 63 7.39 -10.23 -5.16
CA PRO A 63 6.93 -8.92 -4.73
C PRO A 63 5.43 -8.84 -4.46
N GLU A 64 4.61 -9.51 -5.28
CA GLU A 64 3.16 -9.41 -5.13
C GLU A 64 2.67 -10.10 -3.86
N ALA A 65 3.12 -11.31 -3.60
CA ALA A 65 2.76 -12.02 -2.37
C ALA A 65 3.30 -11.31 -1.14
N THR A 66 4.52 -10.77 -1.23
CA THR A 66 5.12 -10.00 -0.13
C THR A 66 4.33 -8.72 0.11
N ALA A 67 3.90 -8.03 -0.94
CA ALA A 67 3.11 -6.81 -0.79
C ALA A 67 1.79 -7.09 -0.06
N ASP A 68 1.12 -8.20 -0.38
CA ASP A 68 -0.11 -8.59 0.31
C ASP A 68 0.13 -8.82 1.79
N ARG A 69 1.16 -9.56 2.12
CA ARG A 69 1.50 -9.87 3.51
C ARG A 69 1.87 -8.61 4.29
N LEU A 70 2.73 -7.78 3.71
CA LEU A 70 3.17 -6.54 4.36
C LEU A 70 2.04 -5.53 4.49
N ALA A 71 1.14 -5.45 3.50
CA ALA A 71 -0.01 -4.55 3.59
C ALA A 71 -0.91 -4.92 4.76
N GLN A 72 -1.17 -6.21 4.96
CA GLN A 72 -1.94 -6.66 6.12
C GLN A 72 -1.25 -6.31 7.43
N GLN A 73 0.05 -6.52 7.49
CA GLN A 73 0.85 -6.18 8.67
C GLN A 73 0.77 -4.68 8.99
N LEU A 74 0.87 -3.85 7.96
CA LEU A 74 0.84 -2.40 8.13
C LEU A 74 -0.56 -1.89 8.47
N CYS A 75 -1.62 -2.53 7.96
CA CYS A 75 -2.98 -2.20 8.35
C CYS A 75 -3.18 -2.43 9.86
N LEU A 76 -2.71 -3.57 10.37
CA LEU A 76 -2.80 -3.86 11.79
C LEU A 76 -1.99 -2.87 12.61
N LEU A 77 -0.80 -2.51 12.12
CA LEU A 77 0.03 -1.52 12.80
C LEU A 77 -0.67 -0.16 12.86
N ALA A 78 -1.28 0.27 11.75
CA ALA A 78 -2.00 1.54 11.71
C ALA A 78 -3.18 1.54 12.67
N GLN A 79 -3.90 0.42 12.77
CA GLN A 79 -5.05 0.32 13.67
C GLN A 79 -4.64 0.42 15.14
N ARG A 80 -3.44 0.00 15.48
CA ARG A 80 -2.92 0.08 16.85
C ARG A 80 -2.24 1.42 17.16
N TRP A 81 -1.94 2.19 16.14
CA TRP A 81 -1.13 3.42 16.30
C TRP A 81 -1.70 4.40 17.33
N PRO A 82 -3.01 4.71 17.32
CA PRO A 82 -3.56 5.64 18.31
C PRO A 82 -3.38 5.16 19.74
N ASP A 83 -3.56 3.87 19.98
CA ASP A 83 -3.41 3.29 21.32
C ASP A 83 -1.93 3.24 21.74
N ASP A 84 -1.04 2.90 20.83
CA ASP A 84 0.40 2.89 21.08
C ASP A 84 0.90 4.28 21.44
N GLN A 85 0.35 5.32 20.80
CA GLN A 85 0.72 6.71 21.12
C GLN A 85 0.27 7.10 22.52
N ARG A 86 -0.89 6.64 22.97
CA ARG A 86 -1.38 6.92 24.32
C ARG A 86 -0.49 6.27 25.37
N GLU A 87 -0.06 5.04 25.11
CA GLU A 87 0.80 4.31 26.06
C GLU A 87 2.17 4.92 26.16
N SER A 88 2.63 5.58 25.11
CA SER A 88 3.96 6.21 25.06
C SER A 88 4.03 7.53 25.82
N SER A 89 2.89 8.11 26.14
CA SER A 89 2.86 9.44 26.78
C SER A 89 2.74 9.37 28.33
#